data_ec75e77275bf22fc8e2f11c2f2f3cb2e
#
_entry.id   ec75e77275bf22fc8e2f11c2f2f3cb2e
#
_cell.length_a   1.000
_cell.length_b   1.000
_cell.length_c   1.000
_cell.angle_alpha   90.00
_cell.angle_beta   90.00
_cell.angle_gamma   90.00
#
_symmetry.space_group_name_H-M   'P 1'
#
loop_
_entity.id
_entity.type
_entity.pdbx_description
1 polymer ?
#
loop_
_entity_poly.entity_id
_entity_poly.type
_entity_poly.pdbx_seq_one_letter_code
_entity_poly.pdbx_strand_id
1 'polypeptide(L)'
;MISFERVRKLCHSFDDVEEKLSHGEPTFFVGKRVFVMYSADHHGDLRYALWCNAAEGAQEILLKSDPENFFFPPYVGKAGWIGLRLDRTAKWATVRSIVTDAYNATRAKARKKKRPRSSL
;
A
#
# COMPACT_ATOMS: atom_id res chain seq x y z
N MET A 1 -16.43 0.75 -8.70
CA MET A 1 -15.50 -0.03 -7.89
C MET A 1 -14.22 -0.34 -8.66
N ILE A 2 -13.08 -0.18 -8.03
CA ILE A 2 -11.78 -0.52 -8.63
C ILE A 2 -11.50 -1.99 -8.37
N SER A 3 -11.21 -2.77 -9.42
CA SER A 3 -10.94 -4.19 -9.24
C SER A 3 -9.53 -4.44 -8.70
N PHE A 4 -9.39 -5.49 -7.90
CA PHE A 4 -8.09 -5.89 -7.41
C PHE A 4 -7.15 -6.30 -8.55
N GLU A 5 -7.69 -6.93 -9.61
CA GLU A 5 -6.87 -7.32 -10.75
C GLU A 5 -6.16 -6.12 -11.40
N ARG A 6 -6.82 -4.99 -11.43
CA ARG A 6 -6.21 -3.77 -11.97
C ARG A 6 -5.04 -3.30 -11.10
N VAL A 7 -5.21 -3.41 -9.79
CA VAL A 7 -4.14 -3.10 -8.84
C VAL A 7 -2.99 -4.09 -8.98
N ARG A 8 -3.31 -5.38 -9.11
CA ARG A 8 -2.30 -6.42 -9.29
C ARG A 8 -1.43 -6.14 -10.51
N LYS A 9 -2.04 -5.80 -11.64
CA LYS A 9 -1.30 -5.48 -12.85
C LYS A 9 -0.37 -4.29 -12.64
N LEU A 10 -0.86 -3.27 -11.95
CA LEU A 10 -0.03 -2.11 -11.64
C LEU A 10 1.18 -2.50 -10.79
N CYS A 11 0.97 -3.25 -9.72
CA CYS A 11 2.05 -3.66 -8.83
C CYS A 11 3.11 -4.47 -9.58
N HIS A 12 2.69 -5.39 -10.43
CA HIS A 12 3.63 -6.21 -11.21
C HIS A 12 4.33 -5.44 -12.33
N SER A 13 3.88 -4.24 -12.65
CA SER A 13 4.57 -3.39 -13.61
C SER A 13 5.81 -2.70 -13.03
N PHE A 14 5.93 -2.67 -11.70
CA PHE A 14 7.09 -2.08 -11.04
C PHE A 14 8.23 -3.08 -10.96
N ASP A 15 9.46 -2.57 -10.89
CA ASP A 15 10.65 -3.42 -10.81
C ASP A 15 10.75 -4.15 -9.47
N ASP A 16 11.18 -5.40 -9.53
CA ASP A 16 11.49 -6.22 -8.34
C ASP A 16 10.31 -6.49 -7.41
N VAL A 17 9.11 -6.54 -7.94
CA VAL A 17 7.93 -6.81 -7.13
C VAL A 17 7.63 -8.31 -7.10
N GLU A 18 7.38 -8.83 -5.91
CA GLU A 18 6.91 -10.17 -5.69
C GLU A 18 5.54 -10.12 -5.04
N GLU A 19 4.67 -11.03 -5.43
CA GLU A 19 3.36 -11.19 -4.81
C GLU A 19 3.34 -12.50 -4.04
N LYS A 20 2.90 -12.47 -2.79
CA LYS A 20 2.75 -13.65 -1.95
C LYS A 20 1.50 -13.51 -1.10
N LEU A 21 0.93 -14.63 -0.68
CA LEU A 21 -0.13 -14.59 0.31
C LEU A 21 0.48 -14.31 1.69
N SER A 22 -0.12 -13.40 2.41
CA SER A 22 0.26 -13.11 3.79
C SER A 22 -1.04 -13.02 4.58
N HIS A 23 -1.18 -13.84 5.59
CA HIS A 23 -2.43 -13.94 6.37
C HIS A 23 -3.64 -14.17 5.47
N GLY A 24 -3.44 -14.96 4.39
CA GLY A 24 -4.53 -15.30 3.48
C GLY A 24 -4.86 -14.26 2.43
N GLU A 25 -4.16 -13.12 2.40
CA GLU A 25 -4.44 -12.05 1.47
C GLU A 25 -3.27 -11.77 0.54
N PRO A 26 -3.54 -11.43 -0.73
CA PRO A 26 -2.48 -11.04 -1.67
C PRO A 26 -1.69 -9.84 -1.13
N THR A 27 -0.38 -9.98 -1.12
CA THR A 27 0.52 -8.99 -0.54
C THR A 27 1.69 -8.78 -1.49
N PHE A 28 2.07 -7.52 -1.69
CA PHE A 28 3.11 -7.16 -2.64
C PHE A 28 4.34 -6.64 -1.92
N PHE A 29 5.49 -7.15 -2.33
CA PHE A 29 6.78 -6.87 -1.71
C PHE A 29 7.74 -6.28 -2.73
N VAL A 30 8.61 -5.39 -2.28
CA VAL A 30 9.78 -4.93 -3.03
C VAL A 30 10.98 -4.96 -2.10
N GLY A 31 12.06 -5.63 -2.55
CA GLY A 31 13.25 -5.76 -1.71
C GLY A 31 12.96 -6.44 -0.37
N LYS A 32 12.09 -7.44 -0.37
CA LYS A 32 11.64 -8.18 0.81
C LYS A 32 10.80 -7.37 1.80
N ARG A 33 10.43 -6.15 1.45
CA ARG A 33 9.57 -5.31 2.28
C ARG A 33 8.19 -5.19 1.64
N VAL A 34 7.15 -5.34 2.45
CA VAL A 34 5.79 -5.19 1.95
C VAL A 34 5.48 -3.73 1.69
N PHE A 35 4.79 -3.45 0.58
CA PHE A 35 4.36 -2.08 0.30
C PHE A 35 2.86 -1.94 0.10
N VAL A 36 2.16 -2.99 -0.29
CA VAL A 36 0.69 -3.00 -0.42
C VAL A 36 0.15 -4.36 -0.02
N MET A 37 -0.93 -4.35 0.75
CA MET A 37 -1.68 -5.55 1.13
C MET A 37 -3.11 -5.36 0.68
N TYR A 38 -3.68 -6.37 0.02
CA TYR A 38 -5.11 -6.36 -0.28
C TYR A 38 -5.86 -6.84 0.96
N SER A 39 -7.00 -6.25 1.22
CA SER A 39 -7.85 -6.64 2.34
C SER A 39 -9.29 -6.72 1.86
N ALA A 40 -9.86 -7.94 1.87
CA ALA A 40 -11.23 -8.17 1.49
C ALA A 40 -12.01 -8.59 2.71
N ASP A 41 -12.88 -7.71 3.19
CA ASP A 41 -13.77 -8.00 4.32
C ASP A 41 -13.02 -8.51 5.56
N HIS A 42 -11.94 -7.82 5.91
CA HIS A 42 -11.08 -8.22 7.03
C HIS A 42 -11.88 -8.24 8.34
N HIS A 43 -11.98 -9.42 8.96
CA HIS A 43 -12.74 -9.63 10.20
C HIS A 43 -14.18 -9.10 10.11
N GLY A 44 -14.80 -9.16 8.93
CA GLY A 44 -16.17 -8.72 8.77
C GLY A 44 -16.36 -7.21 8.72
N ASP A 45 -15.31 -6.46 8.40
CA ASP A 45 -15.37 -4.99 8.33
C ASP A 45 -16.09 -4.47 7.09
N LEU A 46 -16.46 -5.35 6.17
CA LEU A 46 -17.17 -5.03 4.92
C LEU A 46 -16.42 -4.05 4.03
N ARG A 47 -15.10 -4.06 4.10
CA ARG A 47 -14.27 -3.23 3.25
C ARG A 47 -13.51 -4.07 2.23
N TYR A 48 -13.45 -3.58 1.01
CA TYR A 48 -12.57 -4.11 -0.02
C TYR A 48 -11.55 -3.01 -0.28
N ALA A 49 -10.34 -3.22 0.18
CA ALA A 49 -9.41 -2.11 0.33
C ALA A 49 -7.96 -2.55 0.14
N LEU A 50 -7.09 -1.55 0.04
CA LEU A 50 -5.65 -1.73 0.08
C LEU A 50 -5.14 -1.10 1.37
N TRP A 51 -4.14 -1.73 1.97
CA TRP A 51 -3.36 -1.12 3.04
C TRP A 51 -2.00 -0.83 2.42
N CYS A 52 -1.63 0.44 2.36
CA CYS A 52 -0.46 0.89 1.61
C CYS A 52 0.53 1.59 2.52
N ASN A 53 1.81 1.26 2.36
CA ASN A 53 2.85 2.06 3.00
C ASN A 53 2.75 3.50 2.48
N ALA A 54 3.11 4.45 3.32
CA ALA A 54 3.02 5.86 2.96
C ALA A 54 4.22 6.62 3.52
N ALA A 55 4.55 7.72 2.87
CA ALA A 55 5.61 8.59 3.36
C ALA A 55 5.20 9.20 4.70
N GLU A 56 6.18 9.58 5.50
CA GLU A 56 5.93 10.19 6.78
C GLU A 56 5.02 11.42 6.63
N GLY A 57 3.97 11.47 7.45
CA GLY A 57 3.01 12.56 7.43
C GLY A 57 1.89 12.43 6.41
N ALA A 58 2.01 11.54 5.44
CA ALA A 58 1.00 11.40 4.40
C ALA A 58 -0.33 10.84 4.93
N GLN A 59 -0.28 9.89 5.85
CA GLN A 59 -1.48 9.29 6.43
C GLN A 59 -2.43 10.34 6.98
N GLU A 60 -1.92 11.26 7.77
CA GLU A 60 -2.74 12.27 8.41
C GLU A 60 -3.41 13.18 7.40
N ILE A 61 -2.67 13.59 6.38
CA ILE A 61 -3.19 14.45 5.33
C ILE A 61 -4.31 13.73 4.55
N LEU A 62 -4.07 12.47 4.19
CA LEU A 62 -5.05 11.70 3.41
C LEU A 62 -6.32 11.44 4.20
N LEU A 63 -6.20 11.09 5.49
CA LEU A 63 -7.37 10.85 6.33
C LEU A 63 -8.25 12.09 6.44
N LYS A 64 -7.65 13.26 6.48
CA LYS A 64 -8.40 14.53 6.57
C LYS A 64 -8.99 14.94 5.23
N SER A 65 -8.27 14.67 4.13
CA SER A 65 -8.68 15.15 2.82
C SER A 65 -9.85 14.36 2.22
N ASP A 66 -9.93 13.07 2.51
CA ASP A 66 -10.95 12.21 1.89
C ASP A 66 -11.32 11.04 2.80
N PRO A 67 -12.05 11.31 3.89
CA PRO A 67 -12.42 10.27 4.84
C PRO A 67 -13.38 9.22 4.31
N GLU A 68 -13.99 9.43 3.16
CA GLU A 68 -14.83 8.42 2.53
C GLU A 68 -14.00 7.28 1.96
N ASN A 69 -12.85 7.59 1.38
CA ASN A 69 -12.03 6.60 0.70
C ASN A 69 -10.81 6.17 1.50
N PHE A 70 -10.31 7.00 2.42
CA PHE A 70 -9.15 6.67 3.22
C PHE A 70 -9.53 6.35 4.66
N PHE A 71 -8.81 5.40 5.27
CA PHE A 71 -9.05 5.04 6.66
C PHE A 71 -7.73 4.63 7.32
N PHE A 72 -7.76 4.58 8.65
CA PHE A 72 -6.63 4.14 9.46
C PHE A 72 -6.65 2.61 9.47
N PRO A 73 -5.70 1.92 8.84
CA PRO A 73 -5.75 0.47 8.74
C PRO A 73 -5.35 -0.19 10.06
N PRO A 74 -5.92 -1.38 10.35
CA PRO A 74 -5.52 -2.13 11.54
C PRO A 74 -4.05 -2.52 11.44
N TYR A 75 -3.41 -2.71 12.57
CA TYR A 75 -2.03 -3.19 12.72
C TYR A 75 -0.99 -2.23 12.14
N VAL A 76 -1.07 -1.92 10.86
CA VAL A 76 -0.06 -1.11 10.17
C VAL A 76 -0.33 0.40 10.25
N GLY A 77 -1.50 0.79 10.71
CA GLY A 77 -1.83 2.21 10.85
C GLY A 77 -0.86 2.96 11.76
N LYS A 78 -0.43 2.31 12.84
CA LYS A 78 0.53 2.92 13.77
C LYS A 78 1.88 3.19 13.14
N ALA A 79 2.21 2.46 12.08
CA ALA A 79 3.45 2.67 11.34
C ALA A 79 3.31 3.73 10.23
N GLY A 80 2.16 4.39 10.16
CA GLY A 80 1.93 5.45 9.18
C GLY A 80 1.31 4.99 7.86
N TRP A 81 0.91 3.73 7.77
CA TRP A 81 0.25 3.22 6.56
C TRP A 81 -1.14 3.79 6.41
N ILE A 82 -1.65 3.78 5.18
CA ILE A 82 -2.96 4.30 4.84
C ILE A 82 -3.84 3.20 4.25
N GLY A 83 -5.09 3.15 4.67
CA GLY A 83 -6.10 2.31 4.06
C GLY A 83 -6.80 3.06 2.95
N LEU A 84 -6.99 2.42 1.80
CA LEU A 84 -7.67 3.00 0.65
C LEU A 84 -8.76 2.05 0.17
N ARG A 85 -9.99 2.50 0.24
CA ARG A 85 -11.14 1.69 -0.19
C ARG A 85 -11.21 1.62 -1.70
N LEU A 86 -11.42 0.39 -2.20
CA LEU A 86 -11.63 0.16 -3.64
C LEU A 86 -13.11 0.13 -3.99
N ASP A 87 -13.97 0.11 -2.98
CA ASP A 87 -15.41 -0.11 -3.11
C ASP A 87 -16.25 1.15 -2.84
N ARG A 88 -15.64 2.30 -2.91
CA ARG A 88 -16.33 3.58 -2.72
C ARG A 88 -16.15 4.45 -3.95
N THR A 89 -15.72 5.69 -3.78
CA THR A 89 -15.68 6.69 -4.85
C THR A 89 -14.31 7.01 -5.39
N ALA A 90 -13.26 6.34 -4.88
CA ALA A 90 -11.90 6.61 -5.33
C ALA A 90 -11.76 6.32 -6.83
N LYS A 91 -11.14 7.24 -7.53
CA LYS A 91 -10.87 7.08 -8.95
C LYS A 91 -9.57 6.33 -9.14
N TRP A 92 -9.44 5.69 -10.31
CA TRP A 92 -8.21 4.95 -10.62
C TRP A 92 -6.96 5.80 -10.48
N ALA A 93 -7.01 7.07 -10.89
CA ALA A 93 -5.86 7.97 -10.77
C ALA A 93 -5.38 8.09 -9.33
N THR A 94 -6.31 8.15 -8.37
CA THR A 94 -5.98 8.19 -6.94
C THR A 94 -5.35 6.89 -6.49
N VAL A 95 -5.96 5.76 -6.85
CA VAL A 95 -5.45 4.43 -6.48
C VAL A 95 -4.04 4.26 -7.03
N ARG A 96 -3.84 4.57 -8.29
CA ARG A 96 -2.53 4.48 -8.95
C ARG A 96 -1.49 5.34 -8.23
N SER A 97 -1.85 6.55 -7.88
CA SER A 97 -0.95 7.48 -7.19
C SER A 97 -0.53 6.94 -5.82
N ILE A 98 -1.49 6.46 -5.03
CA ILE A 98 -1.22 5.94 -3.69
C ILE A 98 -0.35 4.68 -3.75
N VAL A 99 -0.65 3.76 -4.66
CA VAL A 99 0.12 2.52 -4.82
C VAL A 99 1.54 2.83 -5.29
N THR A 100 1.68 3.74 -6.25
CA THR A 100 3.00 4.15 -6.76
C THR A 100 3.83 4.81 -5.64
N ASP A 101 3.22 5.68 -4.86
CA ASP A 101 3.89 6.31 -3.73
C ASP A 101 4.33 5.29 -2.68
N ALA A 102 3.48 4.28 -2.42
CA ALA A 102 3.81 3.21 -1.49
C ALA A 102 5.02 2.41 -1.98
N TYR A 103 5.04 2.08 -3.26
CA TYR A 103 6.18 1.39 -3.88
C TYR A 103 7.46 2.21 -3.73
N ASN A 104 7.41 3.49 -4.11
CA ASN A 104 8.59 4.36 -4.06
C ASN A 104 9.11 4.54 -2.64
N ALA A 105 8.24 4.76 -1.67
CA ALA A 105 8.64 4.92 -0.27
C ALA A 105 9.29 3.66 0.27
N THR A 106 8.75 2.50 -0.07
CA THR A 106 9.28 1.22 0.40
C THR A 106 10.60 0.87 -0.28
N ARG A 107 10.67 1.10 -1.60
CA ARG A 107 11.90 0.86 -2.36
C ARG A 107 13.05 1.72 -1.86
N ALA A 108 12.79 2.97 -1.51
CA ALA A 108 13.80 3.86 -0.96
C ALA A 108 14.36 3.32 0.36
N LYS A 109 13.50 2.78 1.23
CA LYS A 109 13.95 2.16 2.48
C LYS A 109 14.74 0.89 2.22
N ALA A 110 14.31 0.06 1.28
CA ALA A 110 15.01 -1.17 0.94
C ALA A 110 16.40 -0.88 0.39
N ARG A 111 16.53 0.10 -0.49
CA ARG A 111 17.82 0.51 -1.04
C ARG A 111 18.73 1.08 0.03
N LYS A 112 18.19 1.92 0.91
CA LYS A 112 18.96 2.51 1.98
C LYS A 112 19.53 1.43 2.91
N LYS A 113 18.75 0.42 3.21
CA LYS A 113 19.17 -0.67 4.06
C LYS A 113 20.22 -1.56 3.42
N LYS A 114 20.16 -1.75 2.10
CA LYS A 114 21.13 -2.57 1.38
C LYS A 114 22.40 -1.83 1.02
N ARG A 115 22.39 -0.50 1.16
CA ARG A 115 23.54 0.28 0.81
C ARG A 115 24.73 -0.15 1.63
N PRO A 116 25.88 -0.38 1.01
CA PRO A 116 27.07 -0.75 1.75
C PRO A 116 27.41 0.38 2.69
N ARG A 117 27.81 -0.03 3.84
CA ARG A 117 28.18 0.91 4.71
C ARG A 117 29.43 1.47 4.35
N SER A 118 29.72 2.26 3.83
CA SER A 118 30.85 2.75 3.47
C SER A 118 31.80 2.54 3.53
N SER A 119 32.09 2.49 3.13
CA SER A 119 32.89 2.55 2.61
C SER A 119 33.73 3.58 2.78
N LEU A 120 33.83 4.10 3.47
CA LEU A 120 34.59 5.07 3.57
C LEU A 120 35.86 4.88 3.59
#